data_b4f9e6d491cb191c907232829754276e
#
_entry.id   b4f9e6d491cb191c907232829754276e
#
_cell.length_a   1.000
_cell.length_b   1.000
_cell.length_c   1.000
_cell.angle_alpha   90.00
_cell.angle_beta   90.00
_cell.angle_gamma   90.00
#
_symmetry.space_group_name_H-M   'P 1'
#
loop_
_entity.id
_entity.type
_entity.pdbx_description
1 polymer ?
#
loop_
_entity_poly.entity_id
_entity_poly.type
_entity_poly.pdbx_seq_one_letter_code
_entity_poly.pdbx_strand_id
1 'polypeptide(L)'
;MGTGATPDKKTVIRELIEQGKAKGQLSTKEILDALGELDFEPEQIEKFYDTLEAQGVEIIEDFADAPLDDIDFAAEAASDENLESSLSTEGIAIDDPVKVYLKEIGRVPLLSPEEEIDLAIRIKEGDEAAKKRLSEANLRLVVSIAKRYLGRGMQFLDLIQEGNLGLIKAVEKFDYTKGFKFSTYATWWLSLIHI
;
A
#
# COMPACT_ATOMS: atom_id res chain seq x y z
N MET A 1 14.38 7.21 36.30
CA MET A 1 14.77 8.07 35.19
C MET A 1 15.18 7.15 34.02
N GLY A 2 14.25 6.73 33.21
CA GLY A 2 14.50 5.90 32.03
C GLY A 2 14.62 6.80 30.81
N THR A 3 15.83 6.94 30.31
CA THR A 3 16.10 7.56 29.02
C THR A 3 15.50 6.65 27.94
N GLY A 4 14.34 7.01 27.43
CA GLY A 4 13.76 6.43 26.22
C GLY A 4 14.65 6.81 25.03
N ALA A 5 15.71 6.03 24.81
CA ALA A 5 16.45 6.12 23.57
C ALA A 5 15.55 5.54 22.48
N THR A 6 15.12 6.37 21.52
CA THR A 6 14.54 5.90 20.28
C THR A 6 15.50 4.87 19.67
N PRO A 7 15.04 3.65 19.40
CA PRO A 7 15.92 2.62 18.84
C PRO A 7 16.55 3.15 17.55
N ASP A 8 17.86 2.99 17.42
CA ASP A 8 18.59 3.39 16.22
C ASP A 8 18.02 2.65 15.02
N LYS A 9 17.69 3.37 13.95
CA LYS A 9 17.14 2.84 12.70
C LYS A 9 17.87 1.58 12.21
N LYS A 10 19.20 1.57 12.34
CA LYS A 10 20.03 0.43 11.97
C LYS A 10 19.82 -0.80 12.86
N THR A 11 19.52 -0.58 14.11
CA THR A 11 19.28 -1.67 15.08
C THR A 11 17.93 -2.33 14.77
N VAL A 12 16.88 -1.55 14.51
CA VAL A 12 15.55 -2.07 14.15
C VAL A 12 15.59 -2.86 12.85
N ILE A 13 16.26 -2.34 11.82
CA ILE A 13 16.43 -3.04 10.53
C ILE A 13 17.15 -4.37 10.75
N ARG A 14 18.23 -4.39 11.52
CA ARG A 14 19.01 -5.62 11.79
C ARG A 14 18.19 -6.65 12.54
N GLU A 15 17.44 -6.23 13.56
CA GLU A 15 16.57 -7.11 14.35
C GLU A 15 15.48 -7.74 13.47
N LEU A 16 14.86 -6.95 12.60
CA LEU A 16 13.86 -7.46 11.65
C LEU A 16 14.47 -8.48 10.68
N ILE A 17 15.65 -8.22 10.16
CA ILE A 17 16.35 -9.16 9.26
C ILE A 17 16.69 -10.46 10.01
N GLU A 18 17.16 -10.37 11.26
CA GLU A 18 17.45 -11.55 12.08
C GLU A 18 16.17 -12.35 12.41
N GLN A 19 15.07 -11.68 12.71
CA GLN A 19 13.76 -12.32 12.91
C GLN A 19 13.27 -13.00 11.63
N GLY A 20 13.39 -12.32 10.49
CA GLY A 20 13.04 -12.88 9.19
C GLY A 20 13.86 -14.13 8.86
N LYS A 21 15.17 -14.11 9.13
CA LYS A 21 16.04 -15.29 8.96
C LYS A 21 15.65 -16.45 9.87
N ALA A 22 15.30 -16.16 11.12
CA ALA A 22 14.92 -17.19 12.09
C ALA A 22 13.58 -17.84 11.75
N LYS A 23 12.63 -17.06 11.25
CA LYS A 23 11.29 -17.53 10.86
C LYS A 23 11.22 -18.04 9.41
N GLY A 24 12.14 -17.63 8.55
CA GLY A 24 12.10 -17.83 7.11
C GLY A 24 11.13 -16.90 6.37
N GLN A 25 10.38 -16.10 7.11
CA GLN A 25 9.34 -15.23 6.59
C GLN A 25 9.12 -14.02 7.50
N LEU A 26 8.67 -12.91 6.94
CA LEU A 26 8.21 -11.72 7.67
C LEU A 26 6.86 -11.28 7.11
N SER A 27 5.96 -10.85 7.99
CA SER A 27 4.69 -10.29 7.54
C SER A 27 4.83 -8.80 7.24
N THR A 28 4.05 -8.33 6.28
CA THR A 28 3.98 -6.90 5.95
C THR A 28 3.57 -6.08 7.17
N LYS A 29 2.72 -6.61 8.02
CA LYS A 29 2.30 -5.98 9.27
C LYS A 29 3.46 -5.83 10.25
N GLU A 30 4.25 -6.90 10.49
CA GLU A 30 5.44 -6.84 11.36
C GLU A 30 6.44 -5.79 10.87
N ILE A 31 6.63 -5.70 9.55
CA ILE A 31 7.52 -4.70 8.93
C ILE A 31 6.97 -3.28 9.15
N LEU A 32 5.68 -3.05 8.89
CA LEU A 32 5.04 -1.74 9.06
C LEU A 32 5.02 -1.29 10.52
N ASP A 33 4.72 -2.19 11.45
CA ASP A 33 4.70 -1.90 12.88
C ASP A 33 6.09 -1.50 13.40
N ALA A 34 7.13 -2.15 12.90
CA ALA A 34 8.50 -1.87 13.31
C ALA A 34 9.11 -0.63 12.63
N LEU A 35 8.78 -0.38 11.37
CA LEU A 35 9.32 0.73 10.59
C LEU A 35 8.43 1.98 10.63
N GLY A 36 7.14 1.84 10.90
CA GLY A 36 6.16 2.94 10.84
C GLY A 36 6.36 4.04 11.89
N GLU A 37 7.07 3.74 12.99
CA GLU A 37 7.43 4.73 14.02
C GLU A 37 8.71 5.52 13.68
N LEU A 38 9.41 5.13 12.62
CA LEU A 38 10.70 5.69 12.23
C LEU A 38 10.61 6.31 10.84
N ASP A 39 11.11 7.52 10.72
CA ASP A 39 11.20 8.24 9.44
C ASP A 39 12.29 7.62 8.55
N PHE A 40 11.90 6.77 7.60
CA PHE A 40 12.80 6.16 6.63
C PHE A 40 12.72 6.87 5.28
N GLU A 41 13.88 7.03 4.64
CA GLU A 41 13.93 7.45 3.25
C GLU A 41 13.58 6.27 2.31
N PRO A 42 12.96 6.54 1.15
CA PRO A 42 12.58 5.53 0.18
C PRO A 42 13.70 4.55 -0.19
N GLU A 43 14.91 5.08 -0.38
CA GLU A 43 16.09 4.27 -0.71
C GLU A 43 16.51 3.31 0.40
N GLN A 44 16.28 3.68 1.66
CA GLN A 44 16.59 2.82 2.80
C GLN A 44 15.62 1.65 2.88
N ILE A 45 14.36 1.89 2.53
CA ILE A 45 13.32 0.87 2.48
C ILE A 45 13.58 -0.10 1.34
N GLU A 46 13.93 0.40 0.15
CA GLU A 46 14.29 -0.44 -1.00
C GLU A 46 15.48 -1.35 -0.67
N LYS A 47 16.55 -0.80 -0.08
CA LYS A 47 17.71 -1.59 0.37
C LYS A 47 17.38 -2.64 1.42
N PHE A 48 16.43 -2.33 2.30
CA PHE A 48 15.95 -3.27 3.31
C PHE A 48 15.26 -4.48 2.65
N TYR A 49 14.38 -4.23 1.68
CA TYR A 49 13.70 -5.29 0.94
C TYR A 49 14.68 -6.11 0.08
N ASP A 50 15.59 -5.46 -0.61
CA ASP A 50 16.65 -6.15 -1.37
C ASP A 50 17.48 -7.07 -0.45
N THR A 51 17.73 -6.62 0.78
CA THR A 51 18.46 -7.43 1.77
C THR A 51 17.64 -8.64 2.23
N LEU A 52 16.34 -8.49 2.46
CA LEU A 52 15.44 -9.59 2.83
C LEU A 52 15.38 -10.65 1.72
N GLU A 53 15.21 -10.20 0.48
CA GLU A 53 15.20 -11.08 -0.69
C GLU A 53 16.53 -11.83 -0.83
N ALA A 54 17.67 -11.12 -0.74
CA ALA A 54 19.01 -11.73 -0.79
C ALA A 54 19.27 -12.74 0.33
N GLN A 55 18.59 -12.60 1.46
CA GLN A 55 18.67 -13.53 2.59
C GLN A 55 17.67 -14.69 2.51
N GLY A 56 16.84 -14.73 1.46
CA GLY A 56 15.81 -15.75 1.27
C GLY A 56 14.66 -15.66 2.27
N VAL A 57 14.39 -14.47 2.81
CA VAL A 57 13.25 -14.22 3.70
C VAL A 57 12.02 -13.96 2.83
N GLU A 58 11.00 -14.79 2.99
CA GLU A 58 9.74 -14.63 2.30
C GLU A 58 8.90 -13.54 2.99
N ILE A 59 8.33 -12.62 2.22
CA ILE A 59 7.45 -11.60 2.75
C ILE A 59 6.02 -12.05 2.53
N ILE A 60 5.30 -12.24 3.65
CA ILE A 60 3.90 -12.65 3.65
C ILE A 60 3.03 -11.42 3.72
N GLU A 61 2.03 -11.36 2.86
CA GLU A 61 0.99 -10.35 2.91
C GLU A 61 -0.03 -10.70 4.00
N ASP A 62 0.19 -10.24 5.23
CA ASP A 62 -0.80 -10.35 6.34
C ASP A 62 -1.99 -9.41 6.17
N PHE A 63 -2.03 -8.65 5.09
CA PHE A 63 -3.23 -7.90 4.74
C PHE A 63 -4.36 -8.79 4.23
N ALA A 64 -4.10 -10.09 4.02
CA ALA A 64 -5.14 -11.09 3.75
C ALA A 64 -6.07 -11.33 4.95
N ASP A 65 -5.64 -11.03 6.18
CA ASP A 65 -6.49 -11.13 7.39
C ASP A 65 -7.13 -9.80 7.82
N ALA A 66 -6.69 -8.68 7.28
CA ALA A 66 -7.52 -7.48 7.28
C ALA A 66 -8.24 -7.47 5.93
N PRO A 67 -9.56 -7.48 5.90
CA PRO A 67 -10.34 -7.99 4.78
C PRO A 67 -10.25 -7.10 3.54
N LEU A 68 -9.15 -7.21 2.79
CA LEU A 68 -9.19 -6.89 1.36
C LEU A 68 -10.02 -7.95 0.62
N ASP A 69 -10.13 -9.17 1.20
CA ASP A 69 -11.04 -10.21 0.74
C ASP A 69 -12.46 -10.08 1.33
N ASP A 70 -12.64 -9.46 2.50
CA ASP A 70 -13.98 -9.09 3.02
C ASP A 70 -14.52 -7.81 2.42
N ILE A 71 -13.69 -7.00 1.82
CA ILE A 71 -14.13 -6.12 0.77
C ILE A 71 -13.90 -6.92 -0.52
N ASP A 72 -14.82 -7.81 -0.83
CA ASP A 72 -15.02 -8.29 -2.19
C ASP A 72 -15.38 -7.08 -3.06
N PHE A 73 -14.38 -6.24 -3.25
CA PHE A 73 -14.45 -5.01 -4.05
C PHE A 73 -14.85 -5.34 -5.50
N ALA A 74 -14.68 -6.59 -5.90
CA ALA A 74 -15.13 -7.06 -7.20
C ALA A 74 -16.63 -7.40 -7.20
N ALA A 75 -17.18 -7.91 -6.09
CA ALA A 75 -18.61 -8.20 -5.97
C ALA A 75 -19.39 -6.98 -5.48
N GLU A 76 -18.81 -6.16 -4.58
CA GLU A 76 -19.45 -4.95 -4.07
C GLU A 76 -19.31 -3.74 -5.00
N ALA A 77 -18.33 -3.69 -5.87
CA ALA A 77 -18.24 -2.65 -6.91
C ALA A 77 -19.34 -2.78 -7.98
N ALA A 78 -20.13 -3.85 -7.95
CA ALA A 78 -21.33 -3.98 -8.76
C ALA A 78 -22.51 -3.13 -8.23
N SER A 79 -22.44 -2.59 -6.99
CA SER A 79 -23.44 -1.68 -6.46
C SER A 79 -22.78 -0.49 -5.77
N ASP A 80 -23.01 0.70 -6.33
CA ASP A 80 -22.56 2.01 -5.80
C ASP A 80 -22.99 2.22 -4.33
N GLU A 81 -24.05 1.55 -3.88
CA GLU A 81 -24.63 1.67 -2.53
C GLU A 81 -23.80 0.97 -1.45
N ASN A 82 -23.04 -0.07 -1.78
CA ASN A 82 -22.35 -0.87 -0.78
C ASN A 82 -21.05 -0.22 -0.26
N LEU A 83 -20.32 0.51 -1.09
CA LEU A 83 -19.11 1.22 -0.65
C LEU A 83 -19.47 2.38 0.29
N GLU A 84 -20.51 3.15 -0.04
CA GLU A 84 -21.03 4.22 0.82
C GLU A 84 -21.56 3.66 2.14
N SER A 85 -22.25 2.52 2.09
CA SER A 85 -22.78 1.81 3.26
C SER A 85 -21.67 1.30 4.16
N SER A 86 -20.64 0.69 3.60
CA SER A 86 -19.46 0.20 4.34
C SER A 86 -18.74 1.34 5.06
N LEU A 87 -18.49 2.45 4.39
CA LEU A 87 -17.85 3.63 4.98
C LEU A 87 -18.72 4.29 6.04
N SER A 88 -20.04 4.37 5.82
CA SER A 88 -20.99 4.92 6.79
C SER A 88 -21.11 4.06 8.05
N THR A 89 -21.00 2.74 7.92
CA THR A 89 -21.04 1.80 9.05
C THR A 89 -19.84 1.96 9.96
N GLU A 90 -18.69 2.37 9.41
CA GLU A 90 -17.47 2.66 10.17
C GLU A 90 -17.48 4.07 10.82
N GLY A 91 -18.57 4.82 10.69
CA GLY A 91 -18.73 6.16 11.28
C GLY A 91 -17.92 7.25 10.57
N ILE A 92 -17.51 7.01 9.34
CA ILE A 92 -16.81 7.99 8.52
C ILE A 92 -17.81 8.95 7.93
N ALA A 93 -17.70 10.24 8.25
CA ALA A 93 -18.46 11.29 7.59
C ALA A 93 -17.98 11.40 6.13
N ILE A 94 -18.85 11.02 5.20
CA ILE A 94 -18.55 11.06 3.77
C ILE A 94 -19.23 12.29 3.18
N ASP A 95 -18.41 13.26 2.78
CA ASP A 95 -18.87 14.43 2.06
C ASP A 95 -19.22 14.08 0.60
N ASP A 96 -20.09 14.86 -0.03
CA ASP A 96 -20.53 14.65 -1.41
C ASP A 96 -19.37 14.53 -2.42
N PRO A 97 -18.27 15.32 -2.35
CA PRO A 97 -17.12 15.15 -3.23
C PRO A 97 -16.45 13.78 -3.12
N VAL A 98 -16.37 13.22 -1.91
CA VAL A 98 -15.81 11.89 -1.66
C VAL A 98 -16.69 10.81 -2.29
N LYS A 99 -18.01 10.94 -2.17
CA LYS A 99 -18.97 10.00 -2.79
C LYS A 99 -18.84 9.95 -4.31
N VAL A 100 -18.75 11.11 -4.96
CA VAL A 100 -18.53 11.20 -6.41
C VAL A 100 -17.22 10.54 -6.80
N TYR A 101 -16.15 10.79 -6.08
CA TYR A 101 -14.84 10.18 -6.32
C TYR A 101 -14.87 8.66 -6.18
N LEU A 102 -15.46 8.14 -5.11
CA LEU A 102 -15.59 6.70 -4.87
C LEU A 102 -16.40 6.01 -5.98
N LYS A 103 -17.44 6.65 -6.46
CA LYS A 103 -18.24 6.17 -7.58
C LYS A 103 -17.43 6.10 -8.88
N GLU A 104 -16.61 7.10 -9.15
CA GLU A 104 -15.76 7.12 -10.35
C GLU A 104 -14.70 6.03 -10.33
N ILE A 105 -13.97 5.88 -9.23
CA ILE A 105 -12.95 4.83 -9.10
C ILE A 105 -13.55 3.43 -9.10
N GLY A 106 -14.79 3.27 -8.64
CA GLY A 106 -15.54 2.02 -8.65
C GLY A 106 -15.79 1.46 -10.04
N ARG A 107 -15.81 2.30 -11.07
CA ARG A 107 -16.05 1.91 -12.46
C ARG A 107 -14.82 1.33 -13.16
N VAL A 108 -13.63 1.56 -12.62
CA VAL A 108 -12.39 1.06 -13.23
C VAL A 108 -12.25 -0.44 -12.95
N PRO A 109 -12.12 -1.30 -13.98
CA PRO A 109 -11.96 -2.72 -13.77
C PRO A 109 -10.62 -3.05 -13.12
N LEU A 110 -10.62 -4.08 -12.27
CA LEU A 110 -9.41 -4.61 -11.64
C LEU A 110 -8.49 -5.24 -12.70
N LEU A 111 -7.19 -5.27 -12.40
CA LEU A 111 -6.19 -5.91 -13.24
C LEU A 111 -5.90 -7.33 -12.75
N SER A 112 -5.67 -8.24 -13.70
CA SER A 112 -5.08 -9.54 -13.40
C SER A 112 -3.58 -9.41 -13.12
N PRO A 113 -2.95 -10.41 -12.45
CA PRO A 113 -1.50 -10.40 -12.25
C PRO A 113 -0.69 -10.30 -13.54
N GLU A 114 -1.15 -10.93 -14.61
CA GLU A 114 -0.51 -10.87 -15.93
C GLU A 114 -0.62 -9.47 -16.56
N GLU A 115 -1.77 -8.81 -16.41
CA GLU A 115 -1.97 -7.43 -16.88
C GLU A 115 -1.09 -6.45 -16.11
N GLU A 116 -0.90 -6.63 -14.81
CA GLU A 116 0.01 -5.80 -14.01
C GLU A 116 1.45 -5.89 -14.50
N ILE A 117 1.93 -7.10 -14.80
CA ILE A 117 3.27 -7.33 -15.33
C ILE A 117 3.42 -6.70 -16.72
N ASP A 118 2.47 -6.90 -17.61
CA ASP A 118 2.49 -6.30 -18.95
C ASP A 118 2.55 -4.77 -18.88
N LEU A 119 1.72 -4.17 -18.04
CA LEU A 119 1.75 -2.73 -17.82
C LEU A 119 3.09 -2.26 -17.24
N ALA A 120 3.66 -3.00 -16.29
CA ALA A 120 4.95 -2.68 -15.69
C ALA A 120 6.09 -2.71 -16.72
N ILE A 121 6.07 -3.67 -17.64
CA ILE A 121 7.03 -3.74 -18.76
C ILE A 121 6.89 -2.49 -19.64
N ARG A 122 5.68 -2.16 -20.06
CA ARG A 122 5.40 -1.01 -20.91
C ARG A 122 5.76 0.32 -20.24
N ILE A 123 5.59 0.43 -18.93
CA ILE A 123 6.00 1.60 -18.15
C ILE A 123 7.52 1.79 -18.19
N LYS A 124 8.29 0.70 -18.10
CA LYS A 124 9.76 0.77 -18.25
C LYS A 124 10.20 1.24 -19.64
N GLU A 125 9.37 0.99 -20.65
CA GLU A 125 9.59 1.47 -22.02
C GLU A 125 9.13 2.91 -22.25
N GLY A 126 8.56 3.55 -21.22
CA GLY A 126 8.11 4.95 -21.26
C GLY A 126 6.66 5.14 -21.71
N ASP A 127 5.83 4.11 -21.65
CA ASP A 127 4.41 4.20 -22.00
C ASP A 127 3.58 4.89 -20.92
N GLU A 128 3.27 6.15 -21.11
CA GLU A 128 2.45 6.94 -20.20
C GLU A 128 0.99 6.45 -20.10
N ALA A 129 0.45 5.84 -21.14
CA ALA A 129 -0.89 5.25 -21.09
C ALA A 129 -0.92 4.01 -20.17
N ALA A 130 0.12 3.19 -20.18
CA ALA A 130 0.28 2.07 -19.27
C ALA A 130 0.41 2.55 -17.81
N LYS A 131 1.19 3.62 -17.57
CA LYS A 131 1.33 4.26 -16.27
C LYS A 131 -0.02 4.74 -15.72
N LYS A 132 -0.78 5.44 -16.54
CA LYS A 132 -2.12 5.91 -16.19
C LYS A 132 -3.04 4.74 -15.86
N ARG A 133 -3.07 3.70 -16.69
CA ARG A 133 -3.91 2.52 -16.50
C ARG A 133 -3.61 1.78 -15.19
N LEU A 134 -2.33 1.57 -14.88
CA LEU A 134 -1.91 0.92 -13.63
C LEU A 134 -2.30 1.76 -12.40
N SER A 135 -2.13 3.07 -12.48
CA SER A 135 -2.53 4.00 -11.41
C SER A 135 -4.04 3.99 -11.18
N GLU A 136 -4.84 4.12 -12.23
CA GLU A 136 -6.31 4.16 -12.14
C GLU A 136 -6.88 2.87 -11.55
N ALA A 137 -6.35 1.72 -11.94
CA ALA A 137 -6.79 0.42 -11.42
C ALA A 137 -6.48 0.20 -9.92
N ASN A 138 -5.56 1.00 -9.36
CA ASN A 138 -5.13 0.90 -7.96
C ASN A 138 -5.60 2.07 -7.07
N LEU A 139 -6.46 2.95 -7.56
CA LEU A 139 -7.02 4.04 -6.73
C LEU A 139 -7.83 3.52 -5.55
N ARG A 140 -8.49 2.38 -5.69
CA ARG A 140 -9.21 1.72 -4.58
C ARG A 140 -8.26 1.29 -3.47
N LEU A 141 -7.07 0.83 -3.80
CA LEU A 141 -6.05 0.48 -2.82
C LEU A 141 -5.67 1.70 -1.98
N VAL A 142 -5.53 2.87 -2.59
CA VAL A 142 -5.27 4.13 -1.87
C VAL A 142 -6.37 4.44 -0.86
N VAL A 143 -7.63 4.31 -1.24
CA VAL A 143 -8.78 4.53 -0.35
C VAL A 143 -8.75 3.56 0.83
N SER A 144 -8.50 2.30 0.57
CA SER A 144 -8.38 1.25 1.59
C SER A 144 -7.28 1.54 2.62
N ILE A 145 -6.13 2.02 2.15
CA ILE A 145 -5.03 2.42 3.02
C ILE A 145 -5.37 3.71 3.78
N ALA A 146 -5.90 4.72 3.12
CA ALA A 146 -6.28 5.99 3.74
C ALA A 146 -7.26 5.84 4.91
N LYS A 147 -8.19 4.90 4.82
CA LYS A 147 -9.13 4.57 5.92
C LYS A 147 -8.42 4.25 7.24
N ARG A 148 -7.27 3.58 7.19
CA ARG A 148 -6.52 3.18 8.39
C ARG A 148 -5.87 4.35 9.12
N TYR A 149 -5.71 5.47 8.43
CA TYR A 149 -5.08 6.68 8.96
C TYR A 149 -6.08 7.76 9.36
N LEU A 150 -7.37 7.47 9.32
CA LEU A 150 -8.42 8.37 9.81
C LEU A 150 -8.25 8.64 11.31
N GLY A 151 -8.64 9.84 11.72
CA GLY A 151 -8.55 10.26 13.12
C GLY A 151 -7.17 10.75 13.57
N ARG A 152 -6.20 10.85 12.68
CA ARG A 152 -4.83 11.34 12.98
C ARG A 152 -4.60 12.82 12.63
N GLY A 153 -5.67 13.58 12.39
CA GLY A 153 -5.61 15.03 12.18
C GLY A 153 -5.74 15.48 10.72
N MET A 154 -5.83 14.56 9.76
CA MET A 154 -6.12 14.86 8.35
C MET A 154 -7.53 14.43 7.97
N GLN A 155 -8.15 15.18 7.07
CA GLN A 155 -9.43 14.81 6.48
C GLN A 155 -9.27 13.65 5.51
N PHE A 156 -10.32 12.86 5.32
CA PHE A 156 -10.27 11.67 4.47
C PHE A 156 -9.88 11.98 3.03
N LEU A 157 -10.44 13.05 2.46
CA LEU A 157 -10.11 13.46 1.10
C LEU A 157 -8.62 13.86 0.96
N ASP A 158 -8.06 14.54 1.95
CA ASP A 158 -6.64 14.92 1.96
C ASP A 158 -5.74 13.68 2.05
N LEU A 159 -6.10 12.70 2.86
CA LEU A 159 -5.40 11.40 2.93
C LEU A 159 -5.43 10.68 1.58
N ILE A 160 -6.55 10.68 0.89
CA ILE A 160 -6.68 10.10 -0.45
C ILE A 160 -5.78 10.85 -1.45
N GLN A 161 -5.75 12.18 -1.42
CA GLN A 161 -4.92 12.99 -2.30
C GLN A 161 -3.43 12.70 -2.10
N GLU A 162 -2.96 12.68 -0.87
CA GLU A 162 -1.59 12.31 -0.53
C GLU A 162 -1.27 10.89 -0.96
N GLY A 163 -2.20 9.97 -0.73
CA GLY A 163 -2.07 8.59 -1.18
C GLY A 163 -1.96 8.46 -2.70
N ASN A 164 -2.72 9.23 -3.45
CA ASN A 164 -2.66 9.23 -4.91
C ASN A 164 -1.31 9.73 -5.44
N LEU A 165 -0.72 10.74 -4.81
CA LEU A 165 0.64 11.19 -5.14
C LEU A 165 1.67 10.08 -4.87
N GLY A 166 1.53 9.40 -3.75
CA GLY A 166 2.37 8.24 -3.42
C GLY A 166 2.20 7.08 -4.41
N LEU A 167 0.97 6.81 -4.83
CA LEU A 167 0.67 5.78 -5.83
C LEU A 167 1.37 6.07 -7.16
N ILE A 168 1.36 7.28 -7.65
CA ILE A 168 2.06 7.67 -8.89
C ILE A 168 3.54 7.37 -8.79
N LYS A 169 4.17 7.72 -7.67
CA LYS A 169 5.59 7.43 -7.42
C LYS A 169 5.86 5.93 -7.29
N ALA A 170 4.97 5.19 -6.66
CA ALA A 170 5.06 3.74 -6.58
C ALA A 170 5.00 3.09 -7.99
N VAL A 171 4.12 3.57 -8.85
CA VAL A 171 4.02 3.11 -10.25
C VAL A 171 5.32 3.37 -11.03
N GLU A 172 5.94 4.53 -10.85
CA GLU A 172 7.20 4.89 -11.51
C GLU A 172 8.38 4.02 -11.07
N LYS A 173 8.38 3.61 -9.82
CA LYS A 173 9.50 2.87 -9.20
C LYS A 173 9.29 1.36 -9.10
N PHE A 174 8.10 0.88 -9.44
CA PHE A 174 7.78 -0.53 -9.36
C PHE A 174 8.68 -1.39 -10.27
N ASP A 175 9.28 -2.41 -9.68
CA ASP A 175 10.09 -3.40 -10.39
C ASP A 175 9.45 -4.80 -10.31
N TYR A 176 8.81 -5.20 -11.40
CA TYR A 176 8.15 -6.50 -11.51
C TYR A 176 9.12 -7.69 -11.41
N THR A 177 10.43 -7.48 -11.67
CA THR A 177 11.44 -8.54 -11.64
C THR A 177 11.74 -9.05 -10.22
N LYS A 178 11.35 -8.29 -9.19
CA LYS A 178 11.53 -8.66 -7.78
C LYS A 178 10.51 -9.65 -7.25
N GLY A 179 9.52 -10.04 -8.04
CA GLY A 179 8.54 -11.07 -7.68
C GLY A 179 7.39 -10.63 -6.79
N PHE A 180 7.34 -9.36 -6.36
CA PHE A 180 6.23 -8.82 -5.58
C PHE A 180 5.07 -8.39 -6.47
N LYS A 181 3.84 -8.52 -5.94
CA LYS A 181 2.67 -7.88 -6.55
C LYS A 181 2.77 -6.36 -6.42
N PHE A 182 2.22 -5.64 -7.38
CA PHE A 182 2.19 -4.17 -7.31
C PHE A 182 1.47 -3.67 -6.04
N SER A 183 0.37 -4.31 -5.63
CA SER A 183 -0.37 -3.96 -4.43
C SER A 183 0.50 -4.00 -3.17
N THR A 184 1.35 -5.00 -3.03
CA THR A 184 2.29 -5.13 -1.92
C THR A 184 3.28 -3.96 -1.91
N TYR A 185 3.91 -3.69 -3.03
CA TYR A 185 4.88 -2.60 -3.17
C TYR A 185 4.23 -1.23 -2.92
N ALA A 186 3.07 -0.98 -3.52
CA ALA A 186 2.33 0.26 -3.32
C ALA A 186 1.89 0.46 -1.87
N THR A 187 1.46 -0.58 -1.19
CA THR A 187 1.08 -0.51 0.23
C THR A 187 2.25 -0.05 1.09
N TRP A 188 3.44 -0.59 0.87
CA TRP A 188 4.63 -0.14 1.60
C TRP A 188 4.96 1.31 1.31
N TRP A 189 4.96 1.69 0.05
CA TRP A 189 5.27 3.05 -0.37
C TRP A 189 4.31 4.06 0.25
N LEU A 190 3.02 3.76 0.22
CA LEU A 190 1.98 4.62 0.77
C LEU A 190 2.04 4.71 2.29
N SER A 191 2.19 3.58 2.97
CA SER A 191 2.14 3.52 4.44
C SER A 191 3.40 4.05 5.11
N LEU A 192 4.56 3.87 4.51
CA LEU A 192 5.84 4.24 5.12
C LEU A 192 6.33 5.63 4.70
N ILE A 193 5.93 6.12 3.55
CA ILE A 193 6.54 7.33 2.96
C ILE A 193 5.55 8.47 2.85
N HIS A 194 4.30 8.23 2.48
CA HIS A 194 3.35 9.27 2.14
C HIS A 194 2.22 9.51 3.15
N ILE A 195 1.82 8.52 3.86
CA ILE A 195 0.77 8.58 4.85
C ILE A 195 1.32 8.26 6.24
#